data_cde44fd73e43519dc87f78859ef82b7e
#
_entry.id   cde44fd73e43519dc87f78859ef82b7e
#
_cell.length_a   1.000
_cell.length_b   1.000
_cell.length_c   1.000
_cell.angle_alpha   90.00
_cell.angle_beta   90.00
_cell.angle_gamma   90.00
#
_symmetry.space_group_name_H-M   'P 1'
#
loop_
_entity.id
_entity.type
_entity.pdbx_description
1 polymer ?
#
loop_
_entity_poly.entity_id
_entity_poly.type
_entity_poly.pdbx_seq_one_letter_code
_entity_poly.pdbx_strand_id
1 'polypeptide(L)'
;MFRLQLFLFLILLIPNLHSDSFSIMNLNAQNLFDTLDDEGKDDKAFLPLKSKESFDHINSCHNINVKAWRMECLYLDWNEETKEAKLANLVKNIISYQGNGADIIALQEIENENILEQLFSLLKPYGYIDFVLLEGTDKRGIDTAFISRFQMNNPQLHYVNFSPEFEKKDTRPILEVSILFNEQNIRIYNVHFPSNFNDLQMRIESFNLLKELHISHSDASIALGDFNLNSKDDKRESVYKNQEDQWFVAHREGCQSCNGSYYYGYGKSWDFLDTIFVSRGRGIAFDKDSINVLKTDFNTYKDSGKPHRFDPKTKKGVSDHFPMVARINLN
;
A
#
# COMPACT_ATOMS: atom_id res chain seq x y z
N MET A 1 39.11 10.38 63.95
CA MET A 1 38.57 11.34 62.90
C MET A 1 38.27 10.53 61.67
N PHE A 2 37.01 10.10 61.52
CA PHE A 2 36.53 9.42 60.28
C PHE A 2 35.92 10.49 59.37
N ARG A 3 36.50 10.64 58.18
CA ARG A 3 35.94 11.49 57.10
C ARG A 3 34.93 10.66 56.32
N LEU A 4 33.67 11.01 56.44
CA LEU A 4 32.55 10.49 55.63
C LEU A 4 32.60 11.17 54.25
N GLN A 5 32.97 10.43 53.21
CA GLN A 5 32.84 10.92 51.83
C GLN A 5 31.43 10.65 51.35
N LEU A 6 30.72 11.74 51.14
CA LEU A 6 29.36 11.74 50.55
C LEU A 6 29.53 11.60 49.02
N PHE A 7 29.17 10.43 48.45
CA PHE A 7 29.05 10.25 47.00
C PHE A 7 27.70 10.78 46.57
N LEU A 8 27.73 11.91 45.89
CA LEU A 8 26.54 12.47 45.22
C LEU A 8 26.33 11.71 43.91
N PHE A 9 25.35 10.80 43.85
CA PHE A 9 24.88 10.20 42.60
C PHE A 9 24.11 11.25 41.80
N LEU A 10 24.74 11.79 40.76
CA LEU A 10 24.08 12.63 39.77
C LEU A 10 23.25 11.71 38.83
N ILE A 11 21.95 11.60 39.08
CA ILE A 11 21.04 10.94 38.14
C ILE A 11 20.91 11.87 36.93
N LEU A 12 21.63 11.57 35.85
CA LEU A 12 21.43 12.16 34.54
C LEU A 12 20.04 11.72 34.05
N LEU A 13 19.08 12.57 34.20
CA LEU A 13 17.81 12.50 33.43
C LEU A 13 18.18 12.65 31.96
N ILE A 14 18.35 11.53 31.26
CA ILE A 14 18.39 11.52 29.79
C ILE A 14 16.98 11.90 29.36
N PRO A 15 16.76 13.07 28.71
CA PRO A 15 15.46 13.36 28.16
C PRO A 15 15.16 12.24 27.14
N ASN A 16 14.02 11.56 27.29
CA ASN A 16 13.51 10.71 26.25
C ASN A 16 13.30 11.60 25.02
N LEU A 17 14.22 11.55 24.07
CA LEU A 17 14.02 12.13 22.75
C LEU A 17 12.92 11.30 22.07
N HIS A 18 11.66 11.64 22.36
CA HIS A 18 10.56 11.19 21.55
C HIS A 18 10.76 11.82 20.17
N SER A 19 10.77 11.01 19.13
CA SER A 19 10.73 11.54 17.77
C SER A 19 9.38 12.20 17.55
N ASP A 20 9.38 13.48 17.16
CA ASP A 20 8.15 14.21 16.84
C ASP A 20 7.62 13.87 15.43
N SER A 21 8.18 12.84 14.80
CA SER A 21 7.82 12.44 13.45
C SER A 21 8.00 10.94 13.21
N PHE A 22 7.22 10.40 12.29
CA PHE A 22 7.37 9.05 11.76
C PHE A 22 7.24 9.05 10.24
N SER A 23 7.72 7.99 9.59
CA SER A 23 7.68 7.83 8.14
C SER A 23 6.59 6.85 7.72
N ILE A 24 5.98 7.11 6.57
CA ILE A 24 4.95 6.25 6.00
C ILE A 24 5.25 5.96 4.52
N MET A 25 4.97 4.74 4.09
CA MET A 25 5.15 4.27 2.72
C MET A 25 3.85 3.66 2.19
N ASN A 26 3.45 4.06 1.00
CA ASN A 26 2.46 3.37 0.20
C ASN A 26 3.14 2.54 -0.89
N LEU A 27 2.74 1.29 -1.07
CA LEU A 27 3.27 0.38 -2.10
C LEU A 27 2.20 -0.58 -2.60
N ASN A 28 1.74 -0.40 -3.83
CA ASN A 28 1.04 -1.46 -4.54
C ASN A 28 2.06 -2.55 -4.91
N ALA A 29 1.85 -3.77 -4.41
CA ALA A 29 2.80 -4.87 -4.55
C ALA A 29 2.76 -5.56 -5.92
N GLN A 30 1.81 -5.24 -6.78
CA GLN A 30 1.55 -5.93 -8.05
C GLN A 30 1.37 -7.44 -7.85
N ASN A 31 0.21 -7.83 -7.29
CA ASN A 31 -0.18 -9.23 -7.12
C ASN A 31 0.83 -10.07 -6.32
N LEU A 32 0.89 -9.85 -5.01
CA LEU A 32 1.66 -10.73 -4.12
C LEU A 32 0.79 -11.89 -3.66
N PHE A 33 0.99 -13.05 -4.30
CA PHE A 33 0.27 -14.30 -4.04
C PHE A 33 1.20 -15.34 -3.41
N ASP A 34 0.62 -16.27 -2.65
CA ASP A 34 1.29 -17.51 -2.29
C ASP A 34 1.25 -18.52 -3.47
N THR A 35 1.31 -19.80 -3.22
CA THR A 35 1.32 -20.84 -4.28
C THR A 35 0.17 -21.83 -4.14
N LEU A 36 -0.83 -21.50 -3.31
CA LEU A 36 -1.99 -22.32 -3.01
C LEU A 36 -3.23 -21.74 -3.72
N ASP A 37 -4.22 -22.58 -4.00
CA ASP A 37 -5.51 -22.20 -4.60
C ASP A 37 -6.49 -21.91 -3.46
N ASP A 38 -6.89 -20.68 -3.28
CA ASP A 38 -7.83 -20.28 -2.23
C ASP A 38 -9.27 -20.58 -2.65
N GLU A 39 -10.02 -21.26 -1.78
CA GLU A 39 -11.38 -21.68 -2.07
C GLU A 39 -12.28 -20.47 -2.38
N GLY A 40 -12.89 -20.47 -3.57
CA GLY A 40 -13.81 -19.43 -4.00
C GLY A 40 -13.17 -18.17 -4.54
N LYS A 41 -11.84 -18.13 -4.67
CA LYS A 41 -11.08 -17.01 -5.27
C LYS A 41 -10.70 -17.31 -6.73
N ASP A 42 -10.42 -16.26 -7.48
CA ASP A 42 -9.98 -16.33 -8.89
C ASP A 42 -8.47 -16.03 -9.00
N ASP A 43 -7.70 -16.81 -8.25
CA ASP A 43 -6.24 -16.73 -8.07
C ASP A 43 -5.46 -17.75 -8.93
N LYS A 44 -6.15 -18.56 -9.71
CA LYS A 44 -5.63 -19.69 -10.51
C LYS A 44 -4.46 -19.36 -11.42
N ALA A 45 -4.25 -18.08 -11.73
CA ALA A 45 -3.07 -17.62 -12.47
C ALA A 45 -1.78 -17.75 -11.64
N PHE A 46 -1.89 -17.69 -10.30
CA PHE A 46 -0.76 -17.65 -9.38
C PHE A 46 -0.43 -19.00 -8.73
N LEU A 47 -0.60 -20.09 -9.50
CA LEU A 47 -0.28 -21.45 -9.09
C LEU A 47 0.97 -21.98 -9.82
N PRO A 48 1.68 -22.97 -9.22
CA PRO A 48 2.73 -23.71 -9.92
C PRO A 48 2.19 -24.40 -11.17
N LEU A 49 2.96 -24.44 -12.27
CA LEU A 49 2.53 -25.10 -13.53
C LEU A 49 2.06 -26.53 -13.32
N LYS A 50 2.71 -27.27 -12.42
CA LYS A 50 2.33 -28.66 -12.11
C LYS A 50 0.90 -28.78 -11.55
N SER A 51 0.41 -27.77 -10.84
CA SER A 51 -0.96 -27.73 -10.32
C SER A 51 -2.00 -27.39 -11.39
N LYS A 52 -1.57 -26.90 -12.56
CA LYS A 52 -2.42 -26.41 -13.66
C LYS A 52 -2.75 -27.48 -14.73
N GLU A 53 -2.31 -28.70 -14.55
CA GLU A 53 -2.48 -29.78 -15.53
C GLU A 53 -3.88 -30.44 -15.51
N SER A 54 -4.71 -30.13 -14.50
CA SER A 54 -6.04 -30.70 -14.39
C SER A 54 -6.99 -30.19 -15.48
N PHE A 55 -7.92 -31.07 -15.92
CA PHE A 55 -8.95 -30.68 -16.89
C PHE A 55 -9.79 -29.49 -16.41
N ASP A 56 -10.14 -29.46 -15.13
CA ASP A 56 -10.97 -28.40 -14.54
C ASP A 56 -10.24 -27.07 -14.55
N HIS A 57 -8.95 -27.03 -14.22
CA HIS A 57 -8.14 -25.82 -14.31
C HIS A 57 -8.06 -25.31 -15.75
N ILE A 58 -7.68 -26.18 -16.70
CA ILE A 58 -7.56 -25.81 -18.12
C ILE A 58 -8.89 -25.28 -18.67
N ASN A 59 -9.99 -25.97 -18.35
CA ASN A 59 -11.33 -25.54 -18.79
C ASN A 59 -11.73 -24.20 -18.18
N SER A 60 -11.45 -23.96 -16.90
CA SER A 60 -11.72 -22.68 -16.25
C SER A 60 -10.95 -21.54 -16.90
N CYS A 61 -9.64 -21.74 -17.20
CA CYS A 61 -8.82 -20.75 -17.89
C CYS A 61 -9.36 -20.43 -19.30
N HIS A 62 -9.84 -21.42 -20.04
CA HIS A 62 -10.42 -21.22 -21.37
C HIS A 62 -11.67 -20.32 -21.38
N ASN A 63 -12.39 -20.25 -20.26
CA ASN A 63 -13.56 -19.36 -20.10
C ASN A 63 -13.16 -17.87 -19.88
N ILE A 64 -11.90 -17.56 -19.68
CA ILE A 64 -11.41 -16.19 -19.52
C ILE A 64 -11.39 -15.49 -20.89
N ASN A 65 -12.19 -14.43 -21.04
CA ASN A 65 -12.32 -13.72 -22.32
C ASN A 65 -11.07 -12.92 -22.71
N VAL A 66 -10.37 -12.34 -21.72
CA VAL A 66 -9.16 -11.54 -21.97
C VAL A 66 -7.99 -12.47 -22.25
N LYS A 67 -7.49 -12.43 -23.49
CA LYS A 67 -6.38 -13.33 -23.93
C LYS A 67 -5.16 -13.32 -23.01
N ALA A 68 -4.74 -12.13 -22.55
CA ALA A 68 -3.58 -12.02 -21.67
C ALA A 68 -3.80 -12.77 -20.36
N TRP A 69 -4.92 -12.55 -19.68
CA TRP A 69 -5.25 -13.22 -18.42
C TRP A 69 -5.44 -14.73 -18.60
N ARG A 70 -6.04 -15.15 -19.73
CA ARG A 70 -6.14 -16.57 -20.07
C ARG A 70 -4.76 -17.22 -20.22
N MET A 71 -3.81 -16.52 -20.85
CA MET A 71 -2.43 -17.03 -21.01
C MET A 71 -1.70 -17.10 -19.67
N GLU A 72 -1.92 -16.14 -18.77
CA GLU A 72 -1.40 -16.19 -17.40
C GLU A 72 -1.99 -17.36 -16.63
N CYS A 73 -3.31 -17.52 -16.65
CA CYS A 73 -3.98 -18.64 -16.02
C CYS A 73 -3.40 -20.00 -16.47
N LEU A 74 -3.16 -20.19 -17.76
CA LEU A 74 -2.67 -21.45 -18.33
C LEU A 74 -1.16 -21.67 -18.13
N TYR A 75 -0.33 -20.64 -18.22
CA TYR A 75 1.10 -20.81 -18.48
C TYR A 75 2.02 -20.01 -17.53
N LEU A 76 1.49 -19.17 -16.66
CA LEU A 76 2.30 -18.51 -15.64
C LEU A 76 2.75 -19.57 -14.64
N ASP A 77 4.06 -19.75 -14.46
CA ASP A 77 4.61 -20.58 -13.40
C ASP A 77 4.87 -19.76 -12.15
N TRP A 78 3.90 -19.78 -11.23
CA TRP A 78 4.00 -19.12 -9.93
C TRP A 78 4.38 -20.18 -8.88
N ASN A 79 5.63 -20.59 -8.88
CA ASN A 79 6.17 -21.60 -7.96
C ASN A 79 6.88 -20.93 -6.76
N GLU A 80 7.30 -21.75 -5.78
CA GLU A 80 7.97 -21.28 -4.58
C GLU A 80 9.15 -20.35 -4.88
N GLU A 81 10.00 -20.71 -5.86
CA GLU A 81 11.17 -19.89 -6.23
C GLU A 81 10.75 -18.52 -6.81
N THR A 82 9.65 -18.47 -7.54
CA THR A 82 9.09 -17.22 -8.07
C THR A 82 8.52 -16.35 -6.96
N LYS A 83 7.77 -16.94 -6.03
CA LYS A 83 7.22 -16.26 -4.84
C LYS A 83 8.34 -15.72 -3.95
N GLU A 84 9.34 -16.53 -3.63
CA GLU A 84 10.50 -16.11 -2.82
C GLU A 84 11.26 -14.95 -3.47
N ALA A 85 11.46 -15.00 -4.80
CA ALA A 85 12.08 -13.89 -5.52
C ALA A 85 11.25 -12.61 -5.46
N LYS A 86 9.91 -12.71 -5.56
CA LYS A 86 9.00 -11.58 -5.40
C LYS A 86 9.09 -10.98 -4.01
N LEU A 87 9.04 -11.81 -2.97
CA LEU A 87 9.20 -11.39 -1.57
C LEU A 87 10.54 -10.68 -1.35
N ALA A 88 11.65 -11.27 -1.82
CA ALA A 88 12.99 -10.68 -1.69
C ALA A 88 13.09 -9.32 -2.40
N ASN A 89 12.48 -9.17 -3.58
CA ASN A 89 12.48 -7.90 -4.30
C ASN A 89 11.62 -6.84 -3.60
N LEU A 90 10.49 -7.21 -3.01
CA LEU A 90 9.67 -6.31 -2.19
C LEU A 90 10.43 -5.85 -0.94
N VAL A 91 11.04 -6.78 -0.20
CA VAL A 91 11.89 -6.43 0.97
C VAL A 91 12.98 -5.47 0.57
N LYS A 92 13.74 -5.78 -0.49
CA LYS A 92 14.80 -4.91 -1.00
C LYS A 92 14.29 -3.52 -1.35
N ASN A 93 13.09 -3.42 -1.94
CA ASN A 93 12.48 -2.15 -2.28
C ASN A 93 12.09 -1.35 -1.03
N ILE A 94 11.45 -1.99 -0.08
CA ILE A 94 11.03 -1.39 1.19
C ILE A 94 12.23 -0.84 1.95
N ILE A 95 13.26 -1.66 2.19
CA ILE A 95 14.44 -1.26 2.97
C ILE A 95 15.34 -0.25 2.24
N SER A 96 15.18 -0.07 0.93
CA SER A 96 15.94 0.96 0.20
C SER A 96 15.59 2.39 0.65
N TYR A 97 14.43 2.58 1.26
CA TYR A 97 14.12 3.84 1.94
C TYR A 97 14.92 3.92 3.25
N GLN A 98 15.85 4.86 3.31
CA GLN A 98 16.73 5.13 4.46
C GLN A 98 17.54 3.91 5.00
N GLY A 99 17.64 2.82 4.23
CA GLY A 99 18.38 1.60 4.60
C GLY A 99 17.61 0.61 5.48
N ASN A 100 16.43 0.99 5.97
CA ASN A 100 15.62 0.16 6.88
C ASN A 100 14.11 0.19 6.61
N GLY A 101 13.63 0.98 5.66
CA GLY A 101 12.21 1.13 5.33
C GLY A 101 11.49 2.20 6.16
N ALA A 102 10.25 2.52 5.80
CA ALA A 102 9.39 3.45 6.54
C ALA A 102 8.83 2.81 7.81
N ASP A 103 8.41 3.61 8.79
CA ASP A 103 7.87 3.10 10.07
C ASP A 103 6.52 2.39 9.89
N ILE A 104 5.71 2.84 8.91
CA ILE A 104 4.45 2.22 8.54
C ILE A 104 4.43 2.00 7.02
N ILE A 105 4.04 0.80 6.60
CA ILE A 105 3.91 0.43 5.20
C ILE A 105 2.45 0.03 4.95
N ALA A 106 1.80 0.71 4.02
CA ALA A 106 0.51 0.31 3.47
C ALA A 106 0.75 -0.42 2.14
N LEU A 107 0.24 -1.61 2.05
CA LEU A 107 0.39 -2.51 0.90
C LEU A 107 -0.96 -2.71 0.22
N GLN A 108 -0.96 -2.82 -1.10
CA GLN A 108 -2.11 -3.22 -1.89
C GLN A 108 -1.74 -4.43 -2.76
N GLU A 109 -2.75 -5.17 -3.18
CA GLU A 109 -2.62 -6.40 -3.96
C GLU A 109 -1.88 -7.52 -3.21
N ILE A 110 -2.25 -7.70 -1.96
CA ILE A 110 -1.82 -8.82 -1.10
C ILE A 110 -2.93 -9.84 -1.07
N GLU A 111 -2.63 -11.10 -1.36
CA GLU A 111 -3.62 -12.16 -1.43
C GLU A 111 -4.27 -12.44 -0.07
N ASN A 112 -3.48 -12.87 0.90
CA ASN A 112 -3.99 -13.34 2.19
C ASN A 112 -2.99 -13.09 3.33
N GLU A 113 -3.39 -13.46 4.55
CA GLU A 113 -2.56 -13.32 5.74
C GLU A 113 -1.29 -14.19 5.67
N ASN A 114 -1.35 -15.38 5.06
CA ASN A 114 -0.21 -16.29 4.95
C ASN A 114 0.97 -15.66 4.17
N ILE A 115 0.71 -15.08 3.00
CA ILE A 115 1.78 -14.42 2.23
C ILE A 115 2.26 -13.13 2.88
N LEU A 116 1.36 -12.40 3.56
CA LEU A 116 1.72 -11.21 4.32
C LEU A 116 2.64 -11.54 5.50
N GLU A 117 2.36 -12.64 6.24
CA GLU A 117 3.22 -13.10 7.34
C GLU A 117 4.62 -13.49 6.85
N GLN A 118 4.71 -14.10 5.66
CA GLN A 118 6.01 -14.40 5.04
C GLN A 118 6.81 -13.12 4.76
N LEU A 119 6.17 -12.09 4.16
CA LEU A 119 6.79 -10.78 3.94
C LEU A 119 7.19 -10.10 5.27
N PHE A 120 6.30 -10.08 6.24
CA PHE A 120 6.55 -9.53 7.58
C PHE A 120 7.73 -10.23 8.28
N SER A 121 7.81 -11.56 8.19
CA SER A 121 8.91 -12.33 8.79
C SER A 121 10.27 -11.93 8.23
N LEU A 122 10.36 -11.60 6.95
CA LEU A 122 11.58 -11.08 6.32
C LEU A 122 11.89 -9.64 6.74
N LEU A 123 10.89 -8.89 7.18
CA LEU A 123 11.04 -7.49 7.62
C LEU A 123 11.27 -7.35 9.14
N LYS A 124 11.01 -8.38 9.95
CA LYS A 124 11.28 -8.36 11.41
C LYS A 124 12.70 -7.89 11.78
N PRO A 125 13.78 -8.30 11.08
CA PRO A 125 15.13 -7.82 11.38
C PRO A 125 15.32 -6.30 11.24
N TYR A 126 14.40 -5.61 10.55
CA TYR A 126 14.40 -4.16 10.37
C TYR A 126 13.51 -3.42 11.37
N GLY A 127 13.06 -4.10 12.43
CA GLY A 127 12.29 -3.51 13.54
C GLY A 127 10.79 -3.48 13.36
N TYR A 128 10.23 -4.15 12.36
CA TYR A 128 8.78 -4.29 12.24
C TYR A 128 8.23 -5.27 13.27
N ILE A 129 7.15 -4.89 13.95
CA ILE A 129 6.60 -5.63 15.10
C ILE A 129 5.16 -6.07 14.91
N ASP A 130 4.45 -5.50 13.93
CA ASP A 130 3.03 -5.76 13.74
C ASP A 130 2.64 -5.75 12.27
N PHE A 131 1.61 -6.52 11.91
CA PHE A 131 1.00 -6.52 10.58
C PHE A 131 -0.50 -6.76 10.68
N VAL A 132 -1.25 -6.25 9.71
CA VAL A 132 -2.71 -6.39 9.64
C VAL A 132 -3.13 -6.62 8.19
N LEU A 133 -3.93 -7.64 7.99
CA LEU A 133 -4.75 -7.88 6.82
C LEU A 133 -6.11 -8.39 7.30
N LEU A 134 -7.20 -7.90 6.75
CA LEU A 134 -8.53 -8.45 6.91
C LEU A 134 -9.06 -8.81 5.53
N GLU A 135 -9.54 -10.05 5.39
CA GLU A 135 -10.09 -10.57 4.13
C GLU A 135 -11.30 -9.74 3.68
N GLY A 136 -11.21 -9.19 2.48
CA GLY A 136 -12.28 -8.47 1.81
C GLY A 136 -13.11 -9.37 0.90
N THR A 137 -13.90 -8.73 0.03
CA THR A 137 -14.83 -9.39 -0.89
C THR A 137 -14.32 -9.47 -2.33
N ASP A 138 -13.12 -9.00 -2.62
CA ASP A 138 -12.55 -9.08 -3.98
C ASP A 138 -12.42 -10.55 -4.42
N LYS A 139 -12.99 -10.86 -5.58
CA LYS A 139 -13.01 -12.24 -6.10
C LYS A 139 -11.65 -12.75 -6.53
N ARG A 140 -10.72 -11.86 -6.88
CA ARG A 140 -9.35 -12.27 -7.17
C ARG A 140 -8.55 -12.63 -5.92
N GLY A 141 -9.12 -12.38 -4.72
CA GLY A 141 -8.45 -12.60 -3.46
C GLY A 141 -7.33 -11.61 -3.19
N ILE A 142 -7.45 -10.35 -3.63
CA ILE A 142 -6.45 -9.32 -3.31
C ILE A 142 -7.01 -8.29 -2.35
N ASP A 143 -6.25 -8.02 -1.32
CA ASP A 143 -6.63 -7.12 -0.24
C ASP A 143 -5.61 -6.02 -0.01
N THR A 144 -5.92 -5.14 0.92
CA THR A 144 -5.03 -4.12 1.47
C THR A 144 -4.48 -4.61 2.81
N ALA A 145 -3.22 -4.27 3.08
CA ALA A 145 -2.53 -4.71 4.29
C ALA A 145 -1.63 -3.63 4.86
N PHE A 146 -1.27 -3.78 6.13
CA PHE A 146 -0.26 -2.95 6.78
C PHE A 146 0.86 -3.80 7.38
N ILE A 147 2.08 -3.25 7.40
CA ILE A 147 3.20 -3.72 8.21
C ILE A 147 3.76 -2.49 8.96
N SER A 148 4.03 -2.61 10.27
CA SER A 148 4.35 -1.45 11.11
C SER A 148 5.42 -1.74 12.18
N ARG A 149 6.15 -0.69 12.55
CA ARG A 149 6.98 -0.64 13.77
C ARG A 149 6.19 -0.21 15.00
N PHE A 150 4.93 0.19 14.83
CA PHE A 150 4.00 0.51 15.91
C PHE A 150 2.95 -0.57 16.04
N GLN A 151 2.46 -0.78 17.27
CA GLN A 151 1.28 -1.59 17.47
C GLN A 151 0.08 -0.94 16.79
N MET A 152 -0.60 -1.70 15.95
CA MET A 152 -1.82 -1.29 15.28
C MET A 152 -3.04 -1.80 16.04
N ASN A 153 -4.02 -0.93 16.23
CA ASN A 153 -5.21 -1.21 17.04
C ASN A 153 -6.47 -1.05 16.19
N ASN A 154 -7.54 -1.72 16.62
CA ASN A 154 -8.90 -1.58 16.07
C ASN A 154 -8.97 -1.75 14.54
N PRO A 155 -8.45 -2.84 13.97
CA PRO A 155 -8.55 -3.06 12.54
C PRO A 155 -10.01 -3.24 12.11
N GLN A 156 -10.42 -2.53 11.05
CA GLN A 156 -11.78 -2.57 10.52
C GLN A 156 -11.80 -2.46 9.00
N LEU A 157 -12.78 -3.11 8.36
CA LEU A 157 -13.08 -2.95 6.95
C LEU A 157 -14.31 -2.08 6.76
N HIS A 158 -14.21 -1.09 5.88
CA HIS A 158 -15.31 -0.23 5.52
C HIS A 158 -15.67 -0.45 4.04
N TYR A 159 -16.89 -0.92 3.83
CA TYR A 159 -17.39 -1.26 2.48
C TYR A 159 -18.07 -0.06 1.86
N VAL A 160 -17.76 0.24 0.59
CA VAL A 160 -18.47 1.27 -0.17
C VAL A 160 -19.87 0.76 -0.49
N ASN A 161 -20.88 1.51 -0.06
CA ASN A 161 -22.25 1.25 -0.45
C ASN A 161 -22.51 1.94 -1.79
N PHE A 162 -22.21 1.24 -2.87
CA PHE A 162 -22.36 1.79 -4.21
C PHE A 162 -23.80 2.05 -4.59
N SER A 163 -24.01 3.04 -5.46
CA SER A 163 -25.30 3.28 -6.09
C SER A 163 -25.82 2.03 -6.83
N PRO A 164 -27.16 1.89 -7.03
CA PRO A 164 -27.75 0.64 -7.53
C PRO A 164 -27.18 0.13 -8.86
N GLU A 165 -26.66 1.00 -9.70
CA GLU A 165 -26.02 0.63 -10.98
C GLU A 165 -24.69 -0.12 -10.80
N PHE A 166 -24.04 0.03 -9.63
CA PHE A 166 -22.77 -0.61 -9.30
C PHE A 166 -22.86 -1.62 -8.14
N GLU A 167 -24.04 -1.84 -7.56
CA GLU A 167 -24.25 -2.72 -6.39
C GLU A 167 -23.63 -4.11 -6.56
N LYS A 168 -23.58 -4.63 -7.79
CA LYS A 168 -23.05 -5.96 -8.10
C LYS A 168 -21.56 -5.96 -8.45
N LYS A 169 -20.93 -4.79 -8.42
CA LYS A 169 -19.49 -4.68 -8.72
C LYS A 169 -18.66 -5.09 -7.51
N ASP A 170 -17.69 -5.91 -7.79
CA ASP A 170 -16.71 -6.37 -6.80
C ASP A 170 -15.60 -5.33 -6.62
N THR A 171 -15.21 -5.06 -5.37
CA THR A 171 -14.13 -4.12 -5.04
C THR A 171 -13.60 -4.38 -3.63
N ARG A 172 -12.45 -3.78 -3.33
CA ARG A 172 -11.82 -3.85 -2.00
C ARG A 172 -12.42 -2.83 -1.06
N PRO A 173 -12.67 -3.21 0.21
CA PRO A 173 -13.03 -2.26 1.26
C PRO A 173 -11.83 -1.37 1.63
N ILE A 174 -12.09 -0.28 2.37
CA ILE A 174 -11.06 0.52 3.01
C ILE A 174 -10.66 -0.18 4.32
N LEU A 175 -9.37 -0.49 4.48
CA LEU A 175 -8.84 -1.02 5.74
C LEU A 175 -8.44 0.13 6.65
N GLU A 176 -9.04 0.20 7.83
CA GLU A 176 -8.70 1.15 8.90
C GLU A 176 -7.91 0.44 10.00
N VAL A 177 -6.89 1.11 10.50
CA VAL A 177 -6.20 0.81 11.76
C VAL A 177 -5.98 2.11 12.53
N SER A 178 -5.65 2.03 13.82
CA SER A 178 -5.15 3.17 14.58
C SER A 178 -3.83 2.87 15.25
N ILE A 179 -3.00 3.88 15.41
CA ILE A 179 -1.75 3.85 16.19
C ILE A 179 -1.82 4.91 17.29
N LEU A 180 -1.11 4.66 18.38
CA LEU A 180 -0.84 5.66 19.41
C LEU A 180 0.60 6.17 19.21
N PHE A 181 0.77 7.43 18.80
CA PHE A 181 2.07 8.04 18.62
C PHE A 181 2.16 9.31 19.46
N ASN A 182 3.11 9.34 20.43
CA ASN A 182 3.27 10.43 21.39
C ASN A 182 1.93 10.85 22.03
N GLU A 183 1.18 9.89 22.58
CA GLU A 183 -0.13 10.07 23.22
C GLU A 183 -1.25 10.54 22.28
N GLN A 184 -0.98 10.78 21.00
CA GLN A 184 -1.98 11.12 20.00
C GLN A 184 -2.46 9.85 19.28
N ASN A 185 -3.79 9.64 19.25
CA ASN A 185 -4.40 8.60 18.43
C ASN A 185 -4.46 9.06 16.96
N ILE A 186 -3.92 8.25 16.06
CA ILE A 186 -3.90 8.52 14.62
C ILE A 186 -4.59 7.37 13.90
N ARG A 187 -5.64 7.66 13.14
CA ARG A 187 -6.32 6.68 12.28
C ARG A 187 -5.66 6.64 10.91
N ILE A 188 -5.46 5.44 10.40
CA ILE A 188 -4.80 5.22 9.13
C ILE A 188 -5.68 4.35 8.24
N TYR A 189 -6.00 4.85 7.05
CA TYR A 189 -6.85 4.21 6.06
C TYR A 189 -5.99 3.74 4.90
N ASN A 190 -5.99 2.45 4.60
CA ASN A 190 -5.39 1.90 3.40
C ASN A 190 -6.47 1.66 2.36
N VAL A 191 -6.27 2.21 1.16
CA VAL A 191 -7.25 2.17 0.08
C VAL A 191 -6.68 1.47 -1.16
N HIS A 192 -7.55 0.71 -1.84
CA HIS A 192 -7.31 0.26 -3.20
C HIS A 192 -8.63 0.40 -3.97
N PHE A 193 -8.86 1.58 -4.52
CA PHE A 193 -10.12 1.96 -5.16
C PHE A 193 -10.35 1.22 -6.49
N PRO A 194 -11.59 1.24 -7.02
CA PRO A 194 -11.91 0.61 -8.29
C PRO A 194 -11.00 1.10 -9.42
N SER A 195 -10.45 0.14 -10.19
CA SER A 195 -9.51 0.45 -11.27
C SER A 195 -10.13 1.30 -12.39
N ASN A 196 -9.29 1.88 -13.25
CA ASN A 196 -9.73 2.69 -14.40
C ASN A 196 -10.55 1.93 -15.46
N PHE A 197 -10.69 0.61 -15.34
CA PHE A 197 -11.65 -0.17 -16.14
C PHE A 197 -13.10 -0.04 -15.65
N ASN A 198 -13.30 0.42 -14.42
CA ASN A 198 -14.59 0.71 -13.84
C ASN A 198 -14.96 2.18 -14.06
N ASP A 199 -16.26 2.49 -13.90
CA ASP A 199 -16.76 3.85 -13.99
C ASP A 199 -16.05 4.76 -12.95
N LEU A 200 -15.81 6.02 -13.32
CA LEU A 200 -15.25 7.02 -12.43
C LEU A 200 -16.16 7.27 -11.21
N GLN A 201 -17.46 7.15 -11.39
CA GLN A 201 -18.43 7.36 -10.31
C GLN A 201 -18.17 6.42 -9.13
N MET A 202 -17.74 5.17 -9.37
CA MET A 202 -17.38 4.25 -8.29
C MET A 202 -16.19 4.78 -7.46
N ARG A 203 -15.19 5.41 -8.10
CA ARG A 203 -14.07 6.05 -7.36
C ARG A 203 -14.54 7.26 -6.58
N ILE A 204 -15.44 8.08 -7.16
CA ILE A 204 -16.03 9.22 -6.45
C ILE A 204 -16.80 8.76 -5.21
N GLU A 205 -17.59 7.70 -5.30
CA GLU A 205 -18.30 7.11 -4.15
C GLU A 205 -17.33 6.56 -3.09
N SER A 206 -16.21 5.97 -3.52
CA SER A 206 -15.15 5.54 -2.60
C SER A 206 -14.48 6.73 -1.87
N PHE A 207 -14.22 7.84 -2.55
CA PHE A 207 -13.76 9.09 -1.93
C PHE A 207 -14.78 9.67 -0.95
N ASN A 208 -16.08 9.57 -1.26
CA ASN A 208 -17.14 10.02 -0.36
C ASN A 208 -17.15 9.21 0.95
N LEU A 209 -17.03 7.88 0.87
CA LEU A 209 -16.87 7.04 2.06
C LEU A 209 -15.64 7.44 2.87
N LEU A 210 -14.48 7.62 2.24
CA LEU A 210 -13.27 8.05 2.94
C LEU A 210 -13.48 9.39 3.65
N LYS A 211 -14.18 10.34 3.03
CA LYS A 211 -14.54 11.62 3.63
C LYS A 211 -15.49 11.44 4.82
N GLU A 212 -16.50 10.59 4.71
CA GLU A 212 -17.44 10.26 5.79
C GLU A 212 -16.70 9.67 7.00
N LEU A 213 -15.81 8.70 6.77
CA LEU A 213 -14.96 8.12 7.81
C LEU A 213 -14.13 9.19 8.51
N HIS A 214 -13.48 10.06 7.75
CA HIS A 214 -12.67 11.14 8.30
C HIS A 214 -13.47 12.11 9.17
N ILE A 215 -14.65 12.55 8.73
CA ILE A 215 -15.46 13.52 9.49
C ILE A 215 -16.22 12.93 10.67
N SER A 216 -16.32 11.59 10.75
CA SER A 216 -17.04 10.89 11.83
C SER A 216 -16.37 10.99 13.20
N HIS A 217 -15.11 11.45 13.25
CA HIS A 217 -14.30 11.59 14.47
C HIS A 217 -13.36 12.79 14.41
N SER A 218 -12.75 13.15 15.55
CA SER A 218 -11.80 14.27 15.68
C SER A 218 -10.33 13.86 15.66
N ASP A 219 -10.01 12.57 15.65
CA ASP A 219 -8.65 12.07 15.64
C ASP A 219 -7.89 12.55 14.39
N ALA A 220 -6.58 12.68 14.50
CA ALA A 220 -5.72 12.81 13.33
C ALA A 220 -5.91 11.63 12.38
N SER A 221 -5.87 11.88 11.08
CA SER A 221 -6.12 10.84 10.08
C SER A 221 -5.10 10.90 8.96
N ILE A 222 -4.71 9.73 8.49
CA ILE A 222 -3.90 9.52 7.29
C ILE A 222 -4.67 8.55 6.40
N ALA A 223 -4.77 8.84 5.09
CA ALA A 223 -5.23 7.86 4.11
C ALA A 223 -4.18 7.71 3.03
N LEU A 224 -3.88 6.48 2.67
CA LEU A 224 -2.87 6.20 1.64
C LEU A 224 -3.25 4.93 0.89
N GLY A 225 -2.73 4.79 -0.32
CA GLY A 225 -3.06 3.63 -1.14
C GLY A 225 -3.04 3.94 -2.63
N ASP A 226 -3.55 2.98 -3.37
CA ASP A 226 -3.86 3.11 -4.79
C ASP A 226 -5.29 3.63 -4.96
N PHE A 227 -5.44 4.94 -5.16
CA PHE A 227 -6.72 5.59 -5.40
C PHE A 227 -7.25 5.36 -6.82
N ASN A 228 -6.44 4.78 -7.70
CA ASN A 228 -6.79 4.49 -9.10
C ASN A 228 -7.35 5.70 -9.87
N LEU A 229 -7.00 6.92 -9.45
CA LEU A 229 -7.45 8.15 -10.08
C LEU A 229 -6.39 8.67 -11.04
N ASN A 230 -6.63 8.51 -12.34
CA ASN A 230 -5.72 9.03 -13.35
C ASN A 230 -5.84 10.56 -13.52
N SER A 231 -4.79 11.17 -14.03
CA SER A 231 -4.69 12.64 -14.20
C SER A 231 -5.77 13.22 -15.12
N LYS A 232 -6.31 12.43 -16.07
CA LYS A 232 -7.37 12.88 -16.97
C LYS A 232 -8.70 13.01 -16.24
N ASP A 233 -9.05 12.01 -15.43
CA ASP A 233 -10.27 11.99 -14.64
C ASP A 233 -10.20 13.03 -13.51
N ASP A 234 -9.06 13.15 -12.82
CA ASP A 234 -8.88 14.22 -11.82
C ASP A 234 -9.01 15.61 -12.43
N LYS A 235 -8.43 15.84 -13.62
CA LYS A 235 -8.50 17.12 -14.31
C LYS A 235 -9.94 17.48 -14.72
N ARG A 236 -10.75 16.48 -15.09
CA ARG A 236 -12.13 16.66 -15.49
C ARG A 236 -13.05 16.99 -14.31
N GLU A 237 -12.91 16.26 -13.21
CA GLU A 237 -13.84 16.32 -12.06
C GLU A 237 -13.23 17.02 -10.85
N SER A 238 -11.96 17.42 -10.90
CA SER A 238 -11.23 18.05 -9.79
C SER A 238 -11.26 17.23 -8.48
N VAL A 239 -11.19 15.90 -8.61
CA VAL A 239 -11.45 14.98 -7.48
C VAL A 239 -10.48 15.23 -6.32
N TYR A 240 -9.15 15.27 -6.58
CA TYR A 240 -8.18 15.57 -5.53
C TYR A 240 -8.34 16.99 -4.96
N LYS A 241 -8.67 17.98 -5.81
CA LYS A 241 -8.90 19.34 -5.35
C LYS A 241 -10.09 19.43 -4.39
N ASN A 242 -11.14 18.63 -4.64
CA ASN A 242 -12.32 18.57 -3.78
C ASN A 242 -12.05 17.92 -2.41
N GLN A 243 -10.88 17.28 -2.23
CA GLN A 243 -10.45 16.75 -0.94
C GLN A 243 -9.61 17.76 -0.12
N GLU A 244 -9.10 18.82 -0.73
CA GLU A 244 -8.14 19.76 -0.10
C GLU A 244 -8.72 20.54 1.07
N ASP A 245 -10.04 20.63 1.22
CA ASP A 245 -10.66 21.25 2.39
C ASP A 245 -10.40 20.43 3.67
N GLN A 246 -10.27 19.12 3.56
CA GLN A 246 -10.11 18.19 4.67
C GLN A 246 -8.68 17.63 4.76
N TRP A 247 -7.98 17.57 3.63
CA TRP A 247 -6.73 16.84 3.51
C TRP A 247 -5.62 17.65 2.85
N PHE A 248 -4.39 17.43 3.30
CA PHE A 248 -3.19 17.69 2.51
C PHE A 248 -2.94 16.47 1.62
N VAL A 249 -2.75 16.66 0.34
CA VAL A 249 -2.51 15.59 -0.65
C VAL A 249 -1.04 15.58 -1.04
N ALA A 250 -0.30 14.51 -0.74
CA ALA A 250 1.15 14.46 -0.82
C ALA A 250 1.72 14.97 -2.17
N HIS A 251 1.28 14.41 -3.29
CA HIS A 251 1.80 14.79 -4.61
C HIS A 251 1.45 16.23 -5.04
N ARG A 252 0.55 16.90 -4.32
CA ARG A 252 0.19 18.33 -4.54
C ARG A 252 0.91 19.26 -3.57
N GLU A 253 1.34 18.75 -2.41
CA GLU A 253 2.08 19.52 -1.40
C GLU A 253 3.60 19.48 -1.59
N GLY A 254 4.12 18.38 -2.18
CA GLY A 254 5.52 18.15 -2.41
C GLY A 254 5.78 17.33 -3.68
N CYS A 255 6.96 16.69 -3.76
CA CYS A 255 7.34 15.83 -4.89
C CYS A 255 7.40 16.55 -6.26
N GLN A 256 7.86 17.80 -6.29
CA GLN A 256 7.88 18.64 -7.51
C GLN A 256 8.67 18.02 -8.68
N SER A 257 9.65 17.16 -8.39
CA SER A 257 10.43 16.42 -9.40
C SER A 257 9.83 15.07 -9.80
N CYS A 258 8.72 14.66 -9.21
CA CYS A 258 8.08 13.39 -9.47
C CYS A 258 7.14 13.47 -10.68
N ASN A 259 7.24 12.52 -11.59
CA ASN A 259 6.33 12.45 -12.73
C ASN A 259 5.00 11.75 -12.38
N GLY A 260 5.03 10.81 -11.43
CA GLY A 260 3.90 9.97 -11.02
C GLY A 260 4.40 8.69 -10.36
N SER A 261 3.50 7.94 -9.76
CA SER A 261 3.76 6.61 -9.18
C SER A 261 3.59 5.48 -10.20
N TYR A 262 2.77 5.70 -11.21
CA TYR A 262 2.40 4.73 -12.23
C TYR A 262 2.60 5.28 -13.65
N TYR A 263 3.02 4.41 -14.60
CA TYR A 263 3.12 4.76 -16.01
C TYR A 263 2.13 3.97 -16.86
N TYR A 264 1.13 4.66 -17.40
CA TYR A 264 0.17 4.06 -18.33
C TYR A 264 0.77 3.91 -19.72
N GLY A 265 1.17 2.68 -20.08
CA GLY A 265 1.90 2.40 -21.33
C GLY A 265 1.12 2.71 -22.60
N TYR A 266 -0.18 2.49 -22.63
CA TYR A 266 -1.03 2.75 -23.78
C TYR A 266 -1.19 4.24 -24.05
N GLY A 267 -1.44 5.03 -23.01
CA GLY A 267 -1.57 6.49 -23.09
C GLY A 267 -0.24 7.23 -23.07
N LYS A 268 0.87 6.54 -22.82
CA LYS A 268 2.21 7.13 -22.64
C LYS A 268 2.22 8.28 -21.63
N SER A 269 1.43 8.13 -20.55
CA SER A 269 1.27 9.13 -19.50
C SER A 269 1.72 8.62 -18.14
N TRP A 270 2.14 9.57 -17.29
CA TRP A 270 2.39 9.34 -15.88
C TRP A 270 1.18 9.78 -15.08
N ASP A 271 0.83 8.99 -14.07
CA ASP A 271 -0.27 9.26 -13.15
C ASP A 271 0.16 9.06 -11.70
N PHE A 272 -0.40 9.85 -10.78
CA PHE A 272 -0.33 9.61 -9.35
C PHE A 272 -1.55 8.77 -8.93
N LEU A 273 -1.55 7.48 -9.30
CA LEU A 273 -2.57 6.56 -8.83
C LEU A 273 -2.43 6.32 -7.32
N ASP A 274 -1.17 6.33 -6.85
CA ASP A 274 -0.78 6.19 -5.45
C ASP A 274 -0.50 7.56 -4.85
N THR A 275 -1.07 7.82 -3.67
CA THR A 275 -0.78 9.04 -2.93
C THR A 275 -1.03 8.88 -1.43
N ILE A 276 -0.71 9.91 -0.64
CA ILE A 276 -0.90 9.96 0.81
C ILE A 276 -1.70 11.21 1.12
N PHE A 277 -2.72 11.07 1.96
CA PHE A 277 -3.53 12.14 2.50
C PHE A 277 -3.24 12.30 3.99
N VAL A 278 -3.08 13.55 4.45
CA VAL A 278 -2.94 13.88 5.87
C VAL A 278 -4.01 14.89 6.25
N SER A 279 -4.71 14.64 7.34
CA SER A 279 -5.81 15.49 7.81
C SER A 279 -5.35 16.92 8.12
N ARG A 280 -6.14 17.92 7.69
CA ARG A 280 -5.88 19.33 8.03
C ARG A 280 -6.36 19.64 9.45
N GLY A 281 -5.57 20.43 10.18
CA GLY A 281 -5.99 21.00 11.46
C GLY A 281 -6.16 20.02 12.61
N ARG A 282 -5.58 18.80 12.50
CA ARG A 282 -5.70 17.75 13.52
C ARG A 282 -4.36 17.36 14.17
N GLY A 283 -3.44 18.31 14.27
CA GLY A 283 -2.18 18.12 15.00
C GLY A 283 -1.10 17.32 14.25
N ILE A 284 -1.30 17.03 12.97
CA ILE A 284 -0.30 16.39 12.12
C ILE A 284 -0.13 17.11 10.79
N ALA A 285 1.06 17.03 10.20
CA ALA A 285 1.34 17.58 8.88
C ALA A 285 2.45 16.81 8.17
N PHE A 286 2.54 16.97 6.85
CA PHE A 286 3.71 16.51 6.09
C PHE A 286 4.96 17.32 6.42
N ASP A 287 6.09 16.65 6.56
CA ASP A 287 7.36 17.21 6.17
C ASP A 287 7.42 17.22 4.64
N LYS A 288 7.13 18.38 4.02
CA LYS A 288 6.94 18.50 2.56
C LYS A 288 8.17 18.09 1.76
N ASP A 289 9.35 18.31 2.30
CA ASP A 289 10.64 17.98 1.65
C ASP A 289 10.89 16.46 1.67
N SER A 290 10.21 15.73 2.53
CA SER A 290 10.29 14.27 2.63
C SER A 290 9.41 13.54 1.62
N ILE A 291 8.41 14.21 1.03
CA ILE A 291 7.48 13.60 0.08
C ILE A 291 8.22 13.20 -1.19
N ASN A 292 8.22 11.92 -1.51
CA ASN A 292 8.94 11.42 -2.66
C ASN A 292 8.32 10.15 -3.25
N VAL A 293 8.59 9.91 -4.52
CA VAL A 293 8.37 8.63 -5.21
C VAL A 293 9.70 7.88 -5.20
N LEU A 294 9.74 6.74 -4.53
CA LEU A 294 10.97 5.99 -4.29
C LEU A 294 11.41 5.24 -5.56
N LYS A 295 12.45 5.74 -6.20
CA LYS A 295 13.08 5.15 -7.39
C LYS A 295 14.46 4.62 -7.06
N THR A 296 14.74 3.40 -7.54
CA THR A 296 16.02 2.71 -7.37
C THR A 296 16.41 2.03 -8.69
N ASP A 297 17.67 1.61 -8.82
CA ASP A 297 18.15 0.93 -10.02
C ASP A 297 17.47 -0.42 -10.30
N PHE A 298 16.87 -1.04 -9.28
CA PHE A 298 16.24 -2.36 -9.41
C PHE A 298 14.71 -2.30 -9.55
N ASN A 299 14.06 -1.19 -9.11
CA ASN A 299 12.62 -1.00 -9.31
C ASN A 299 12.30 -0.11 -10.52
N THR A 300 13.32 0.26 -11.31
CA THR A 300 13.20 1.20 -12.43
C THR A 300 13.81 0.59 -13.69
N TYR A 301 13.09 0.62 -14.81
CA TYR A 301 13.68 0.32 -16.11
C TYR A 301 14.68 1.40 -16.50
N LYS A 302 15.96 1.03 -16.66
CA LYS A 302 17.06 1.97 -16.94
C LYS A 302 16.83 2.84 -18.16
N ASP A 303 16.28 2.26 -19.24
CA ASP A 303 16.11 2.94 -20.51
C ASP A 303 14.94 3.92 -20.54
N SER A 304 13.93 3.72 -19.70
CA SER A 304 12.67 4.47 -19.75
C SER A 304 12.33 5.23 -18.48
N GLY A 305 13.00 4.92 -17.36
CA GLY A 305 12.70 5.51 -16.06
C GLY A 305 11.34 5.09 -15.47
N LYS A 306 10.69 4.08 -16.04
CA LYS A 306 9.38 3.57 -15.63
C LYS A 306 9.50 2.54 -14.51
N PRO A 307 8.41 2.28 -13.74
CA PRO A 307 8.40 1.20 -12.77
C PRO A 307 8.77 -0.13 -13.45
N HIS A 308 9.69 -0.85 -12.85
CA HIS A 308 10.11 -2.18 -13.31
C HIS A 308 9.20 -3.23 -12.68
N ARG A 309 8.16 -3.61 -13.43
CA ARG A 309 7.22 -4.67 -13.05
C ARG A 309 7.96 -5.93 -12.67
N PHE A 310 7.42 -6.67 -11.69
CA PHE A 310 7.93 -8.00 -11.43
C PHE A 310 7.63 -8.91 -12.62
N ASP A 311 8.68 -9.56 -13.14
CA ASP A 311 8.57 -10.54 -14.21
C ASP A 311 8.87 -11.95 -13.62
N PRO A 312 7.86 -12.82 -13.53
CA PRO A 312 8.01 -14.18 -12.97
C PRO A 312 9.04 -15.06 -13.67
N LYS A 313 9.28 -14.81 -14.98
CA LYS A 313 10.25 -15.61 -15.76
C LYS A 313 11.68 -15.23 -15.45
N THR A 314 11.96 -13.95 -15.34
CA THR A 314 13.31 -13.44 -15.05
C THR A 314 13.55 -13.20 -13.58
N LYS A 315 12.48 -13.19 -12.75
CA LYS A 315 12.48 -12.89 -11.30
C LYS A 315 13.06 -11.50 -11.00
N LYS A 316 12.96 -10.58 -11.95
CA LYS A 316 13.42 -9.19 -11.84
C LYS A 316 12.25 -8.23 -11.72
N GLY A 317 12.58 -6.99 -11.31
CA GLY A 317 11.57 -5.97 -11.07
C GLY A 317 10.88 -6.13 -9.72
N VAL A 318 9.98 -5.22 -9.40
CA VAL A 318 9.30 -5.17 -8.10
C VAL A 318 7.80 -5.02 -8.28
N SER A 319 7.37 -3.92 -8.90
CA SER A 319 5.97 -3.58 -9.13
C SER A 319 5.85 -2.68 -10.35
N ASP A 320 4.67 -2.59 -10.94
CA ASP A 320 4.30 -1.60 -11.94
C ASP A 320 3.94 -0.23 -11.33
N HIS A 321 4.00 -0.14 -10.00
CA HIS A 321 3.91 1.09 -9.23
C HIS A 321 5.23 1.40 -8.53
N PHE A 322 5.57 2.68 -8.41
CA PHE A 322 6.61 3.12 -7.49
C PHE A 322 6.03 3.38 -6.11
N PRO A 323 6.74 3.04 -5.02
CA PRO A 323 6.32 3.44 -3.69
C PRO A 323 6.29 4.97 -3.55
N MET A 324 5.28 5.50 -2.87
CA MET A 324 5.28 6.86 -2.37
C MET A 324 5.60 6.87 -0.89
N VAL A 325 6.49 7.77 -0.47
CA VAL A 325 6.94 7.92 0.91
C VAL A 325 6.76 9.35 1.39
N ALA A 326 6.51 9.51 2.68
CA ALA A 326 6.49 10.79 3.35
C ALA A 326 6.85 10.63 4.84
N ARG A 327 7.34 11.72 5.45
CA ARG A 327 7.45 11.87 6.89
C ARG A 327 6.29 12.72 7.39
N ILE A 328 5.72 12.29 8.50
CA ILE A 328 4.60 12.94 9.19
C ILE A 328 5.15 13.53 10.49
N ASN A 329 4.96 14.83 10.68
CA ASN A 329 5.32 15.55 11.89
C ASN A 329 4.08 15.72 12.76
N LEU A 330 4.25 15.65 14.09
CA LEU A 330 3.29 16.19 15.06
C LEU A 330 3.49 17.72 15.13
N ASN A 331 2.38 18.47 15.22
CA ASN A 331 2.37 19.94 15.31
C ASN A 331 2.08 20.41 16.73
#